data_6341e5918de18ebdb7e87b3e86c6743f
#
_entry.id   6341e5918de18ebdb7e87b3e86c6743f
#
_cell.length_a   1.000
_cell.length_b   1.000
_cell.length_c   1.000
_cell.angle_alpha   90.00
_cell.angle_beta   90.00
_cell.angle_gamma   90.00
#
_symmetry.space_group_name_H-M   'P 1'
#
loop_
_entity.id
_entity.type
_entity.pdbx_description
1 polymer ?
#
loop_
_entity_poly.entity_id
_entity_poly.type
_entity_poly.pdbx_seq_one_letter_code
_entity_poly.pdbx_strand_id
1 'polypeptide(L)'
;MGDNDQVTTEQRERSGRREQNKAENRAALLKAARTVFAEIGYGAAGVRDIVRRTDLASGTFYNYFKDKDEIFEAVVGELTGELLKRHNNGRAKATTAEAFFHAHYAVYFDFIVDDAELLALGQKNFTAIRTLLDKPDVRALALALNDDIRAAIAAGVLPNVDVSYLAAAMAGIAFEISIVMVARDPVDPAGAAEFATRLMMGGLDRLPRR
;
A
#
# COMPACT_ATOMS: atom_id res chain seq x y z
N MET A 1 -9.54 52.73 -10.62
CA MET A 1 -8.72 51.86 -9.73
C MET A 1 -9.39 50.53 -9.44
N GLY A 2 -10.33 50.12 -10.30
CA GLY A 2 -11.14 48.91 -10.13
C GLY A 2 -10.90 47.76 -11.10
N ASP A 3 -10.13 47.96 -12.18
CA ASP A 3 -10.04 47.01 -13.30
C ASP A 3 -8.93 45.95 -13.11
N ASN A 4 -7.93 46.27 -12.30
CA ASN A 4 -6.77 45.39 -12.11
C ASN A 4 -7.02 44.27 -11.07
N ASP A 5 -7.95 44.46 -10.13
CA ASP A 5 -8.29 43.47 -9.09
C ASP A 5 -9.23 42.38 -9.64
N GLN A 6 -10.11 42.69 -10.59
CA GLN A 6 -10.99 41.69 -11.21
C GLN A 6 -10.23 40.74 -12.14
N VAL A 7 -9.26 41.23 -12.91
CA VAL A 7 -8.40 40.40 -13.81
C VAL A 7 -7.56 39.44 -12.98
N THR A 8 -7.07 39.85 -11.82
CA THR A 8 -6.27 38.99 -10.93
C THR A 8 -7.13 37.89 -10.27
N THR A 9 -8.38 38.18 -9.94
CA THR A 9 -9.29 37.22 -9.32
C THR A 9 -9.73 36.14 -10.33
N GLU A 10 -10.14 36.52 -11.55
CA GLU A 10 -10.47 35.59 -12.60
C GLU A 10 -9.30 34.69 -13.04
N GLN A 11 -8.10 35.23 -13.06
CA GLN A 11 -6.89 34.44 -13.37
C GLN A 11 -6.57 33.41 -12.28
N ARG A 12 -6.78 33.74 -11.01
CA ARG A 12 -6.62 32.81 -9.87
C ARG A 12 -7.67 31.70 -9.91
N GLU A 13 -8.94 32.04 -10.19
CA GLU A 13 -10.01 31.06 -10.33
C GLU A 13 -9.80 30.11 -11.51
N ARG A 14 -9.36 30.61 -12.65
CA ARG A 14 -9.03 29.79 -13.84
C ARG A 14 -7.82 28.89 -13.57
N SER A 15 -6.82 29.36 -12.85
CA SER A 15 -5.67 28.56 -12.46
C SER A 15 -6.08 27.46 -11.47
N GLY A 16 -6.86 27.78 -10.44
CA GLY A 16 -7.36 26.81 -9.48
C GLY A 16 -8.21 25.72 -10.14
N ARG A 17 -9.10 26.08 -11.08
CA ARG A 17 -9.92 25.12 -11.82
C ARG A 17 -9.07 24.20 -12.74
N ARG A 18 -8.01 24.72 -13.34
CA ARG A 18 -7.08 23.90 -14.14
C ARG A 18 -6.30 22.90 -13.29
N GLU A 19 -5.85 23.32 -12.11
CA GLU A 19 -5.16 22.45 -11.16
C GLU A 19 -6.09 21.36 -10.63
N GLN A 20 -7.33 21.72 -10.29
CA GLN A 20 -8.34 20.76 -9.87
C GLN A 20 -8.64 19.73 -10.94
N ASN A 21 -8.91 20.15 -12.19
CA ASN A 21 -9.13 19.23 -13.31
C ASN A 21 -7.93 18.33 -13.57
N LYS A 22 -6.70 18.85 -13.38
CA LYS A 22 -5.48 18.06 -13.51
C LYS A 22 -5.40 16.96 -12.43
N ALA A 23 -5.73 17.29 -11.20
CA ALA A 23 -5.76 16.33 -10.10
C ALA A 23 -6.85 15.26 -10.31
N GLU A 24 -8.05 15.67 -10.74
CA GLU A 24 -9.18 14.76 -11.03
C GLU A 24 -8.85 13.78 -12.16
N ASN A 25 -8.28 14.27 -13.26
CA ASN A 25 -7.87 13.42 -14.37
C ASN A 25 -6.77 12.41 -13.97
N ARG A 26 -5.79 12.85 -13.16
CA ARG A 26 -4.75 11.97 -12.64
C ARG A 26 -5.35 10.88 -11.75
N ALA A 27 -6.26 11.24 -10.87
CA ALA A 27 -6.94 10.30 -9.98
C ALA A 27 -7.80 9.29 -10.77
N ALA A 28 -8.50 9.74 -11.84
CA ALA A 28 -9.25 8.86 -12.72
C ALA A 28 -8.36 7.83 -13.43
N LEU A 29 -7.19 8.25 -13.93
CA LEU A 29 -6.20 7.35 -14.54
C LEU A 29 -5.66 6.33 -13.54
N LEU A 30 -5.31 6.75 -12.32
CA LEU A 30 -4.81 5.85 -11.27
C LEU A 30 -5.87 4.82 -10.86
N LYS A 31 -7.13 5.26 -10.68
CA LYS A 31 -8.24 4.35 -10.39
C LYS A 31 -8.44 3.32 -11.51
N ALA A 32 -8.46 3.76 -12.77
CA ALA A 32 -8.58 2.88 -13.92
C ALA A 32 -7.42 1.89 -14.03
N ALA A 33 -6.18 2.36 -13.84
CA ALA A 33 -4.99 1.54 -13.87
C ALA A 33 -5.02 0.46 -12.78
N ARG A 34 -5.41 0.83 -11.56
CA ARG A 34 -5.56 -0.09 -10.45
C ARG A 34 -6.50 -1.24 -10.80
N THR A 35 -7.70 -0.93 -11.29
CA THR A 35 -8.68 -1.94 -11.71
C THR A 35 -8.15 -2.82 -12.84
N VAL A 36 -7.52 -2.25 -13.87
CA VAL A 36 -6.92 -3.01 -14.97
C VAL A 36 -5.83 -3.96 -14.46
N PHE A 37 -4.92 -3.49 -13.63
CA PHE A 37 -3.85 -4.32 -13.06
C PHE A 37 -4.37 -5.42 -12.12
N ALA A 38 -5.45 -5.15 -11.37
CA ALA A 38 -6.11 -6.17 -10.56
C ALA A 38 -6.83 -7.25 -11.41
N GLU A 39 -7.43 -6.86 -12.54
CA GLU A 39 -8.17 -7.80 -13.40
C GLU A 39 -7.29 -8.65 -14.31
N ILE A 40 -6.35 -8.06 -15.02
CA ILE A 40 -5.57 -8.75 -16.05
C ILE A 40 -4.06 -8.80 -15.77
N GLY A 41 -3.59 -8.14 -14.74
CA GLY A 41 -2.17 -8.08 -14.34
C GLY A 41 -1.34 -7.13 -15.19
N TYR A 42 -0.21 -6.66 -14.61
CA TYR A 42 0.73 -5.73 -15.24
C TYR A 42 1.26 -6.23 -16.59
N GLY A 43 1.57 -7.54 -16.69
CA GLY A 43 2.15 -8.11 -17.92
C GLY A 43 1.23 -8.02 -19.14
N ALA A 44 -0.06 -8.26 -18.96
CA ALA A 44 -1.06 -8.22 -20.03
C ALA A 44 -1.65 -6.82 -20.28
N ALA A 45 -1.61 -5.94 -19.28
CA ALA A 45 -2.18 -4.60 -19.35
C ALA A 45 -1.40 -3.69 -20.29
N GLY A 46 -2.13 -2.86 -21.04
CA GLY A 46 -1.58 -1.78 -21.87
C GLY A 46 -2.19 -0.42 -21.50
N VAL A 47 -1.56 0.67 -21.92
CA VAL A 47 -2.07 2.04 -21.71
C VAL A 47 -3.48 2.19 -22.29
N ARG A 48 -3.79 1.54 -23.42
CA ARG A 48 -5.12 1.58 -24.04
C ARG A 48 -6.19 0.95 -23.14
N ASP A 49 -5.88 -0.09 -22.39
CA ASP A 49 -6.82 -0.75 -21.49
C ASP A 49 -7.17 0.16 -20.32
N ILE A 50 -6.19 0.92 -19.81
CA ILE A 50 -6.37 1.92 -18.76
C ILE A 50 -7.25 3.06 -19.26
N VAL A 51 -6.89 3.67 -20.39
CA VAL A 51 -7.60 4.85 -20.92
C VAL A 51 -9.05 4.53 -21.26
N ARG A 52 -9.35 3.34 -21.81
CA ARG A 52 -10.71 2.89 -22.11
C ARG A 52 -11.66 2.83 -20.92
N ARG A 53 -11.11 2.83 -19.70
CA ARG A 53 -11.89 2.87 -18.46
C ARG A 53 -12.08 4.28 -17.89
N THR A 54 -11.65 5.28 -18.64
CA THR A 54 -11.84 6.70 -18.32
C THR A 54 -12.54 7.39 -19.47
N ASP A 55 -13.11 8.57 -19.19
CA ASP A 55 -13.68 9.44 -20.23
C ASP A 55 -12.62 10.32 -20.91
N LEU A 56 -11.33 10.00 -20.73
CA LEU A 56 -10.21 10.79 -21.21
C LEU A 56 -9.78 10.35 -22.62
N ALA A 57 -9.35 11.31 -23.44
CA ALA A 57 -8.73 10.99 -24.72
C ALA A 57 -7.38 10.29 -24.53
N SER A 58 -7.01 9.37 -25.43
CA SER A 58 -5.78 8.57 -25.31
C SER A 58 -4.51 9.41 -25.17
N GLY A 59 -4.46 10.59 -25.81
CA GLY A 59 -3.33 11.51 -25.66
C GLY A 59 -3.22 12.15 -24.28
N THR A 60 -4.33 12.21 -23.52
CA THR A 60 -4.36 12.81 -22.19
C THR A 60 -3.53 12.01 -21.18
N PHE A 61 -3.43 10.69 -21.36
CA PHE A 61 -2.60 9.83 -20.49
C PHE A 61 -1.16 10.34 -20.40
N TYR A 62 -0.56 10.67 -21.55
CA TYR A 62 0.84 11.07 -21.63
C TYR A 62 1.14 12.47 -21.05
N ASN A 63 0.11 13.24 -20.67
CA ASN A 63 0.26 14.47 -19.90
C ASN A 63 0.52 14.20 -18.41
N TYR A 64 0.25 12.97 -17.93
CA TYR A 64 0.34 12.59 -16.52
C TYR A 64 1.37 11.50 -16.25
N PHE A 65 1.51 10.55 -17.16
CA PHE A 65 2.40 9.40 -17.03
C PHE A 65 3.10 9.14 -18.35
N LYS A 66 4.39 8.95 -18.28
CA LYS A 66 5.25 8.69 -19.44
C LYS A 66 4.90 7.35 -20.12
N ASP A 67 4.65 6.32 -19.31
CA ASP A 67 4.43 4.96 -19.74
C ASP A 67 3.63 4.15 -18.69
N LYS A 68 3.43 2.87 -18.98
CA LYS A 68 2.75 1.93 -18.11
C LYS A 68 3.50 1.72 -16.78
N ASP A 69 4.81 1.78 -16.81
CA ASP A 69 5.67 1.52 -15.66
C ASP A 69 5.50 2.64 -14.62
N GLU A 70 5.46 3.89 -15.07
CA GLU A 70 5.28 5.04 -14.19
C GLU A 70 3.91 5.04 -13.50
N ILE A 71 2.83 4.73 -14.22
CA ILE A 71 1.51 4.65 -13.57
C ILE A 71 1.40 3.43 -12.66
N PHE A 72 2.04 2.31 -12.98
CA PHE A 72 2.08 1.14 -12.10
C PHE A 72 2.84 1.45 -10.80
N GLU A 73 4.00 2.08 -10.88
CA GLU A 73 4.76 2.57 -9.72
C GLU A 73 3.90 3.50 -8.87
N ALA A 74 3.18 4.45 -9.49
CA ALA A 74 2.30 5.37 -8.77
C ALA A 74 1.13 4.65 -8.07
N VAL A 75 0.50 3.65 -8.71
CA VAL A 75 -0.56 2.83 -8.09
C VAL A 75 -0.02 2.08 -6.88
N VAL A 76 1.12 1.39 -7.01
CA VAL A 76 1.73 0.65 -5.89
C VAL A 76 2.16 1.61 -4.78
N GLY A 77 2.72 2.77 -5.12
CA GLY A 77 3.12 3.80 -4.16
C GLY A 77 1.93 4.37 -3.37
N GLU A 78 0.77 4.61 -4.01
CA GLU A 78 -0.44 5.06 -3.30
C GLU A 78 -0.94 4.00 -2.30
N LEU A 79 -0.94 2.72 -2.69
CA LEU A 79 -1.39 1.63 -1.83
C LEU A 79 -0.45 1.41 -0.63
N THR A 80 0.84 1.40 -0.87
CA THR A 80 1.83 1.28 0.22
C THR A 80 1.81 2.50 1.14
N GLY A 81 1.58 3.69 0.59
CA GLY A 81 1.42 4.92 1.36
C GLY A 81 0.17 4.92 2.25
N GLU A 82 -0.95 4.36 1.75
CA GLU A 82 -2.17 4.24 2.56
C GLU A 82 -2.01 3.21 3.68
N LEU A 83 -1.42 2.05 3.40
CA LEU A 83 -1.12 1.07 4.44
C LEU A 83 -0.15 1.64 5.49
N LEU A 84 0.86 2.41 5.07
CA LEU A 84 1.78 3.08 5.98
C LEU A 84 1.07 4.10 6.88
N LYS A 85 0.11 4.86 6.35
CA LYS A 85 -0.71 5.79 7.16
C LYS A 85 -1.53 5.04 8.21
N ARG A 86 -2.20 3.95 7.83
CA ARG A 86 -2.97 3.10 8.75
C ARG A 86 -2.07 2.51 9.83
N HIS A 87 -0.92 2.01 9.43
CA HIS A 87 0.10 1.49 10.33
C HIS A 87 0.55 2.55 11.36
N ASN A 88 0.86 3.77 10.92
CA ASN A 88 1.27 4.85 11.81
C ASN A 88 0.16 5.31 12.76
N ASN A 89 -1.10 5.31 12.31
CA ASN A 89 -2.26 5.69 13.12
C ASN A 89 -2.64 4.60 14.13
N GLY A 90 -2.44 3.33 13.79
CA GLY A 90 -2.71 2.16 14.64
C GLY A 90 -1.59 1.84 15.66
N ARG A 91 -0.53 2.62 15.69
CA ARG A 91 0.61 2.44 16.61
C ARG A 91 0.22 2.67 18.08
N ALA A 92 -0.50 1.73 18.67
CA ALA A 92 -0.46 1.59 20.10
C ALA A 92 0.97 1.17 20.48
N LYS A 93 1.58 1.84 21.51
CA LYS A 93 2.89 1.41 22.02
C LYS A 93 2.70 0.01 22.61
N ALA A 94 3.01 -1.00 21.79
CA ALA A 94 2.96 -2.38 22.25
C ALA A 94 3.95 -2.56 23.39
N THR A 95 3.47 -3.11 24.50
CA THR A 95 4.29 -3.40 25.70
C THR A 95 4.67 -4.87 25.79
N THR A 96 4.12 -5.70 24.92
CA THR A 96 4.41 -7.13 24.81
C THR A 96 4.63 -7.54 23.36
N ALA A 97 5.37 -8.63 23.14
CA ALA A 97 5.59 -9.18 21.81
C ALA A 97 4.28 -9.58 21.13
N GLU A 98 3.34 -10.14 21.88
CA GLU A 98 2.01 -10.50 21.37
C GLU A 98 1.24 -9.29 20.86
N ALA A 99 1.18 -8.20 21.65
CA ALA A 99 0.53 -6.96 21.23
C ALA A 99 1.23 -6.33 20.01
N PHE A 100 2.55 -6.45 19.91
CA PHE A 100 3.32 -5.99 18.76
C PHE A 100 2.89 -6.71 17.47
N PHE A 101 2.91 -8.04 17.46
CA PHE A 101 2.53 -8.82 16.27
C PHE A 101 1.06 -8.64 15.93
N HIS A 102 0.18 -8.68 16.94
CA HIS A 102 -1.25 -8.53 16.72
C HIS A 102 -1.59 -7.19 16.07
N ALA A 103 -1.04 -6.09 16.55
CA ALA A 103 -1.29 -4.76 15.99
C ALA A 103 -0.89 -4.66 14.51
N HIS A 104 0.27 -5.23 14.13
CA HIS A 104 0.74 -5.22 12.75
C HIS A 104 -0.16 -6.07 11.82
N TYR A 105 -0.52 -7.28 12.25
CA TYR A 105 -1.37 -8.16 11.46
C TYR A 105 -2.80 -7.64 11.34
N ALA A 106 -3.39 -7.12 12.42
CA ALA A 106 -4.74 -6.57 12.41
C ALA A 106 -4.87 -5.41 11.41
N VAL A 107 -3.95 -4.44 11.46
CA VAL A 107 -3.94 -3.30 10.51
C VAL A 107 -3.83 -3.78 9.06
N TYR A 108 -3.00 -4.78 8.79
CA TYR A 108 -2.83 -5.31 7.44
C TYR A 108 -4.07 -6.06 6.94
N PHE A 109 -4.65 -6.94 7.75
CA PHE A 109 -5.82 -7.72 7.33
C PHE A 109 -7.08 -6.87 7.19
N ASP A 110 -7.30 -5.89 8.07
CA ASP A 110 -8.36 -4.91 7.93
C ASP A 110 -8.19 -4.10 6.64
N PHE A 111 -6.95 -3.69 6.31
CA PHE A 111 -6.67 -3.01 5.07
C PHE A 111 -7.03 -3.84 3.83
N ILE A 112 -6.75 -5.14 3.84
CA ILE A 112 -7.09 -6.05 2.73
C ILE A 112 -8.60 -6.25 2.61
N VAL A 113 -9.34 -6.32 3.72
CA VAL A 113 -10.80 -6.53 3.71
C VAL A 113 -11.55 -5.27 3.26
N ASP A 114 -11.06 -4.09 3.62
CA ASP A 114 -11.67 -2.82 3.22
C ASP A 114 -11.67 -2.60 1.70
N ASP A 115 -10.82 -3.32 0.96
CA ASP A 115 -10.66 -3.12 -0.47
C ASP A 115 -10.34 -4.43 -1.21
N ALA A 116 -11.37 -5.03 -1.80
CA ALA A 116 -11.26 -6.32 -2.49
C ALA A 116 -10.28 -6.35 -3.68
N GLU A 117 -9.99 -5.19 -4.30
CA GLU A 117 -9.05 -5.12 -5.42
C GLU A 117 -7.58 -5.25 -4.96
N LEU A 118 -7.28 -4.91 -3.70
CA LEU A 118 -5.91 -4.91 -3.18
C LEU A 118 -5.23 -6.26 -3.29
N LEU A 119 -5.92 -7.30 -2.83
CA LEU A 119 -5.37 -8.64 -2.86
C LEU A 119 -5.18 -9.14 -4.28
N ALA A 120 -6.19 -8.93 -5.15
CA ALA A 120 -6.11 -9.32 -6.55
C ALA A 120 -4.94 -8.62 -7.26
N LEU A 121 -4.73 -7.34 -6.98
CA LEU A 121 -3.60 -6.58 -7.49
C LEU A 121 -2.27 -7.17 -6.99
N GLY A 122 -2.16 -7.45 -5.69
CA GLY A 122 -0.96 -8.04 -5.10
C GLY A 122 -0.62 -9.41 -5.68
N GLN A 123 -1.61 -10.29 -5.78
CA GLN A 123 -1.44 -11.65 -6.31
C GLN A 123 -1.00 -11.67 -7.78
N LYS A 124 -1.72 -10.93 -8.63
CA LYS A 124 -1.44 -10.92 -10.08
C LYS A 124 -0.16 -10.19 -10.46
N ASN A 125 0.30 -9.29 -9.60
CA ASN A 125 1.44 -8.42 -9.91
C ASN A 125 2.63 -8.64 -8.96
N PHE A 126 2.66 -9.72 -8.20
CA PHE A 126 3.68 -9.98 -7.18
C PHE A 126 5.11 -9.79 -7.70
N THR A 127 5.43 -10.40 -8.85
CA THR A 127 6.76 -10.27 -9.46
C THR A 127 7.07 -8.84 -9.89
N ALA A 128 6.10 -8.13 -10.49
CA ALA A 128 6.28 -6.74 -10.91
C ALA A 128 6.42 -5.80 -9.71
N ILE A 129 5.64 -6.01 -8.63
CA ILE A 129 5.76 -5.22 -7.38
C ILE A 129 7.15 -5.40 -6.76
N ARG A 130 7.71 -6.62 -6.78
CA ARG A 130 9.06 -6.87 -6.25
C ARG A 130 10.15 -6.07 -6.96
N THR A 131 9.98 -5.70 -8.23
CA THR A 131 10.94 -4.84 -8.94
C THR A 131 10.87 -3.38 -8.49
N LEU A 132 9.82 -3.01 -7.75
CA LEU A 132 9.62 -1.65 -7.23
C LEU A 132 10.09 -1.48 -5.77
N LEU A 133 10.63 -2.53 -5.13
CA LEU A 133 11.01 -2.48 -3.71
C LEU A 133 12.13 -1.46 -3.41
N ASP A 134 12.92 -1.07 -4.41
CA ASP A 134 13.95 -0.04 -4.28
C ASP A 134 13.39 1.39 -4.49
N LYS A 135 12.15 1.51 -4.96
CA LYS A 135 11.50 2.83 -5.14
C LYS A 135 11.13 3.44 -3.79
N PRO A 136 11.37 4.74 -3.59
CA PRO A 136 11.21 5.39 -2.27
C PRO A 136 9.83 5.16 -1.64
N ASP A 137 8.75 5.34 -2.42
CA ASP A 137 7.38 5.25 -1.92
C ASP A 137 7.00 3.82 -1.53
N VAL A 138 7.46 2.81 -2.30
CA VAL A 138 7.21 1.39 -2.01
C VAL A 138 8.08 0.92 -0.84
N ARG A 139 9.33 1.35 -0.79
CA ARG A 139 10.29 0.99 0.24
C ARG A 139 9.93 1.54 1.61
N ALA A 140 9.23 2.68 1.67
CA ALA A 140 8.89 3.36 2.94
C ALA A 140 8.16 2.44 3.93
N LEU A 141 7.23 1.60 3.44
CA LEU A 141 6.51 0.64 4.29
C LEU A 141 7.44 -0.41 4.91
N ALA A 142 8.34 -0.97 4.11
CA ALA A 142 9.30 -1.96 4.60
C ALA A 142 10.31 -1.35 5.61
N LEU A 143 10.73 -0.11 5.38
CA LEU A 143 11.58 0.62 6.32
C LEU A 143 10.85 0.89 7.64
N ALA A 144 9.59 1.30 7.60
CA ALA A 144 8.78 1.54 8.80
C ALA A 144 8.65 0.27 9.65
N LEU A 145 8.36 -0.88 9.04
CA LEU A 145 8.32 -2.16 9.76
C LEU A 145 9.67 -2.52 10.40
N ASN A 146 10.78 -2.34 9.66
CA ASN A 146 12.11 -2.57 10.20
C ASN A 146 12.43 -1.66 11.40
N ASP A 147 12.02 -0.39 11.33
CA ASP A 147 12.24 0.58 12.40
C ASP A 147 11.40 0.26 13.63
N ASP A 148 10.17 -0.22 13.45
CA ASP A 148 9.31 -0.67 14.54
C ASP A 148 9.88 -1.90 15.26
N ILE A 149 10.39 -2.87 14.49
CA ILE A 149 11.06 -4.05 15.07
C ILE A 149 12.30 -3.63 15.87
N ARG A 150 13.13 -2.72 15.32
CA ARG A 150 14.30 -2.19 16.06
C ARG A 150 13.91 -1.48 17.36
N ALA A 151 12.87 -0.65 17.30
CA ALA A 151 12.35 0.04 18.47
C ALA A 151 11.81 -0.93 19.51
N ALA A 152 11.10 -1.99 19.11
CA ALA A 152 10.58 -3.02 20.00
C ALA A 152 11.72 -3.85 20.66
N ILE A 153 12.79 -4.15 19.92
CA ILE A 153 13.99 -4.79 20.46
C ILE A 153 14.68 -3.87 21.49
N ALA A 154 14.86 -2.59 21.14
CA ALA A 154 15.50 -1.62 22.02
C ALA A 154 14.70 -1.39 23.33
N ALA A 155 13.37 -1.51 23.26
CA ALA A 155 12.47 -1.42 24.42
C ALA A 155 12.36 -2.74 25.22
N GLY A 156 13.01 -3.83 24.79
CA GLY A 156 12.92 -5.14 25.44
C GLY A 156 11.58 -5.87 25.21
N VAL A 157 10.74 -5.37 24.31
CA VAL A 157 9.47 -6.00 23.90
C VAL A 157 9.71 -7.22 23.02
N LEU A 158 10.69 -7.13 22.13
CA LEU A 158 11.15 -8.24 21.30
C LEU A 158 12.56 -8.65 21.69
N PRO A 159 12.90 -9.94 21.54
CA PRO A 159 14.28 -10.40 21.71
C PRO A 159 15.18 -9.85 20.60
N ASN A 160 16.50 -9.80 20.84
CA ASN A 160 17.48 -9.37 19.86
C ASN A 160 17.65 -10.44 18.76
N VAL A 161 16.93 -10.29 17.66
CA VAL A 161 16.92 -11.18 16.50
C VAL A 161 17.28 -10.43 15.23
N ASP A 162 17.44 -11.15 14.12
CA ASP A 162 17.63 -10.51 12.79
C ASP A 162 16.38 -9.77 12.37
N VAL A 163 16.48 -8.44 12.33
CA VAL A 163 15.38 -7.53 11.95
C VAL A 163 14.86 -7.82 10.55
N SER A 164 15.78 -8.04 9.60
CA SER A 164 15.42 -8.24 8.18
C SER A 164 14.70 -9.56 7.96
N TYR A 165 15.14 -10.63 8.62
CA TYR A 165 14.47 -11.92 8.56
C TYR A 165 13.11 -11.90 9.25
N LEU A 166 13.02 -11.22 10.41
CA LEU A 166 11.75 -11.09 11.11
C LEU A 166 10.74 -10.29 10.28
N ALA A 167 11.14 -9.15 9.71
CA ALA A 167 10.29 -8.35 8.84
C ALA A 167 9.83 -9.11 7.59
N ALA A 168 10.73 -9.85 6.95
CA ALA A 168 10.40 -10.67 5.77
C ALA A 168 9.43 -11.80 6.14
N ALA A 169 9.60 -12.46 7.28
CA ALA A 169 8.69 -13.47 7.78
C ALA A 169 7.30 -12.89 8.07
N MET A 170 7.24 -11.75 8.77
CA MET A 170 5.97 -11.06 9.04
C MET A 170 5.22 -10.69 7.76
N ALA A 171 5.90 -10.09 6.80
CA ALA A 171 5.30 -9.70 5.52
C ALA A 171 4.83 -10.92 4.70
N GLY A 172 5.62 -11.99 4.66
CA GLY A 172 5.26 -13.23 3.97
C GLY A 172 4.04 -13.91 4.59
N ILE A 173 4.01 -14.04 5.92
CA ILE A 173 2.87 -14.61 6.66
C ILE A 173 1.60 -13.77 6.41
N ALA A 174 1.70 -12.43 6.50
CA ALA A 174 0.58 -11.54 6.26
C ALA A 174 0.00 -11.73 4.85
N PHE A 175 0.85 -11.75 3.83
CA PHE A 175 0.44 -11.90 2.44
C PHE A 175 -0.22 -13.26 2.18
N GLU A 176 0.40 -14.37 2.57
CA GLU A 176 -0.12 -15.71 2.33
C GLU A 176 -1.42 -15.98 3.11
N ILE A 177 -1.51 -15.53 4.37
CA ILE A 177 -2.74 -15.68 5.16
C ILE A 177 -3.87 -14.84 4.55
N SER A 178 -3.60 -13.65 4.03
CA SER A 178 -4.64 -12.83 3.40
C SER A 178 -5.32 -13.50 2.22
N ILE A 179 -4.57 -14.29 1.43
CA ILE A 179 -5.11 -15.09 0.32
C ILE A 179 -6.15 -16.10 0.82
N VAL A 180 -5.81 -16.81 1.89
CA VAL A 180 -6.71 -17.81 2.48
C VAL A 180 -7.87 -17.14 3.20
N MET A 181 -7.63 -16.02 3.88
CA MET A 181 -8.64 -15.28 4.64
C MET A 181 -9.79 -14.80 3.76
N VAL A 182 -9.49 -14.14 2.63
CA VAL A 182 -10.55 -13.61 1.75
C VAL A 182 -11.29 -14.69 0.95
N ALA A 183 -10.75 -15.90 0.87
CA ALA A 183 -11.42 -17.05 0.24
C ALA A 183 -12.43 -17.73 1.18
N ARG A 184 -12.50 -17.32 2.44
CA ARG A 184 -13.45 -17.87 3.43
C ARG A 184 -14.77 -17.12 3.41
N ASP A 185 -15.81 -17.81 3.86
CA ASP A 185 -17.15 -17.25 4.11
C ASP A 185 -17.64 -17.71 5.51
N PRO A 186 -17.79 -16.79 6.48
CA PRO A 186 -17.45 -15.37 6.41
C PRO A 186 -15.94 -15.08 6.40
N VAL A 187 -15.55 -13.92 5.85
CA VAL A 187 -14.19 -13.41 5.97
C VAL A 187 -13.92 -13.02 7.43
N ASP A 188 -12.78 -13.48 7.99
CA ASP A 188 -12.45 -13.28 9.40
C ASP A 188 -11.03 -12.68 9.56
N PRO A 189 -10.89 -11.34 9.47
CA PRO A 189 -9.61 -10.68 9.65
C PRO A 189 -9.09 -10.77 11.09
N ALA A 190 -9.97 -10.79 12.09
CA ALA A 190 -9.58 -10.90 13.48
C ALA A 190 -8.99 -12.28 13.79
N GLY A 191 -9.63 -13.37 13.33
CA GLY A 191 -9.09 -14.72 13.47
C GLY A 191 -7.78 -14.92 12.68
N ALA A 192 -7.63 -14.29 11.53
CA ALA A 192 -6.38 -14.30 10.77
C ALA A 192 -5.23 -13.60 11.55
N ALA A 193 -5.50 -12.44 12.15
CA ALA A 193 -4.53 -11.71 12.97
C ALA A 193 -4.14 -12.51 14.22
N GLU A 194 -5.09 -13.10 14.91
CA GLU A 194 -4.85 -13.98 16.08
C GLU A 194 -3.98 -15.18 15.68
N PHE A 195 -4.32 -15.87 14.58
CA PHE A 195 -3.54 -17.02 14.10
C PHE A 195 -2.10 -16.65 13.77
N ALA A 196 -1.91 -15.56 12.99
CA ALA A 196 -0.58 -15.09 12.63
C ALA A 196 0.24 -14.69 13.86
N THR A 197 -0.39 -14.02 14.82
CA THR A 197 0.22 -13.63 16.09
C THR A 197 0.71 -14.84 16.87
N ARG A 198 -0.13 -15.85 17.07
CA ARG A 198 0.23 -17.07 17.80
C ARG A 198 1.32 -17.86 17.09
N LEU A 199 1.30 -17.91 15.75
CA LEU A 199 2.35 -18.54 14.97
C LEU A 199 3.72 -17.87 15.23
N MET A 200 3.76 -16.54 15.23
CA MET A 200 4.98 -15.79 15.52
C MET A 200 5.45 -16.01 16.96
N MET A 201 4.55 -15.95 17.92
CA MET A 201 4.86 -16.17 19.35
C MET A 201 5.41 -17.57 19.59
N GLY A 202 4.86 -18.61 18.94
CA GLY A 202 5.34 -19.99 19.09
C GLY A 202 6.78 -20.23 18.63
N GLY A 203 7.30 -19.40 17.72
CA GLY A 203 8.66 -19.48 17.20
C GLY A 203 9.65 -18.51 17.83
N LEU A 204 9.19 -17.39 18.37
CA LEU A 204 10.02 -16.24 18.74
C LEU A 204 11.14 -16.59 19.74
N ASP A 205 10.82 -17.35 20.77
CA ASP A 205 11.79 -17.73 21.83
C ASP A 205 12.86 -18.73 21.36
N ARG A 206 12.63 -19.34 20.21
CA ARG A 206 13.55 -20.33 19.61
C ARG A 206 14.43 -19.77 18.51
N LEU A 207 14.23 -18.49 18.14
CA LEU A 207 15.05 -17.83 17.14
C LEU A 207 16.48 -17.58 17.67
N PRO A 208 17.49 -17.68 16.78
CA PRO A 208 18.87 -17.31 17.13
C PRO A 208 18.92 -15.86 17.59
N ARG A 209 19.59 -15.63 18.72
CA ARG A 209 19.86 -14.29 19.23
C ARG A 209 21.08 -13.69 18.52
N ARG A 210 21.07 -12.41 18.31
CA ARG A 210 22.19 -11.65 17.74
C ARG A 210 22.88 -10.79 18.79
#